data_95eabb8438b4057b0f7a4bb915a75fcd
#
_entry.id   95eabb8438b4057b0f7a4bb915a75fcd
#
_cell.length_a   1.000
_cell.length_b   1.000
_cell.length_c   1.000
_cell.angle_alpha   90.00
_cell.angle_beta   90.00
_cell.angle_gamma   90.00
#
_symmetry.space_group_name_H-M   'P 1'
#
loop_
_entity.id
_entity.type
_entity.pdbx_description
1 polymer ?
#
loop_
_entity_poly.entity_id
_entity_poly.type
_entity_poly.pdbx_seq_one_letter_code
_entity_poly.pdbx_strand_id
1 'polypeptide(L)'
;MLRFFSVGAHILSKQPVETTLYSISTNPPERPDRRSGDRYVSLLRVGALQIGDRRELCLIRNISAGGMMIRPYSAIQPGTHVSVELKHGDMVSGVAQWSENGLIGVAFDEAIDVVALLSGTGEGPGPRMPRIELDCTALLRHDGDVHRVRVVNISQGGIRLRIPCYLEENSDVVVSLDGLHAAAGVVKWVDGDYCGIGFNRVFPLHELMRFLQGQQQDERRRAVG
;
A
#
# COMPACT_ATOMS: atom_id res chain seq x y z
N MET A 1 4.76 50.30 45.08
CA MET A 1 5.35 48.98 45.16
C MET A 1 4.46 48.01 44.35
N LEU A 2 4.59 48.00 43.01
CA LEU A 2 3.79 47.16 42.09
C LEU A 2 4.69 46.10 41.51
N ARG A 3 4.36 44.82 41.76
CA ARG A 3 5.03 43.67 41.17
C ARG A 3 4.37 43.34 39.84
N PHE A 4 5.14 43.40 38.76
CA PHE A 4 4.76 42.86 37.45
C PHE A 4 4.95 41.36 37.48
N PHE A 5 3.87 40.61 37.22
CA PHE A 5 3.95 39.18 36.87
C PHE A 5 4.12 39.06 35.35
N SER A 6 5.28 38.54 34.96
CA SER A 6 5.54 38.13 33.58
C SER A 6 4.85 36.81 33.33
N VAL A 7 3.89 36.79 32.40
CA VAL A 7 3.26 35.57 31.89
C VAL A 7 4.14 35.08 30.75
N GLY A 8 4.88 34.03 31.01
CA GLY A 8 5.64 33.31 29.98
C GLY A 8 4.70 32.58 29.01
N ALA A 9 4.72 32.99 27.76
CA ALA A 9 4.07 32.29 26.69
C ALA A 9 4.79 30.95 26.44
N HIS A 10 4.18 29.84 26.82
CA HIS A 10 4.59 28.53 26.38
C HIS A 10 4.26 28.39 24.89
N ILE A 11 5.29 28.49 24.05
CA ILE A 11 5.22 28.08 22.66
C ILE A 11 5.16 26.55 22.67
N LEU A 12 3.98 26.00 22.43
CA LEU A 12 3.79 24.59 22.13
C LEU A 12 4.46 24.32 20.77
N SER A 13 5.67 23.80 20.82
CA SER A 13 6.33 23.21 19.68
C SER A 13 5.49 22.03 19.20
N LYS A 14 4.83 22.18 18.05
CA LYS A 14 4.26 21.07 17.31
C LYS A 14 5.41 20.17 16.85
N GLN A 15 5.68 19.13 17.61
CA GLN A 15 6.51 18.04 17.12
C GLN A 15 5.76 17.34 15.97
N PRO A 16 6.42 17.04 14.86
CA PRO A 16 5.82 16.24 13.81
C PRO A 16 5.49 14.88 14.40
N VAL A 17 4.25 14.42 14.16
CA VAL A 17 3.83 13.05 14.51
C VAL A 17 4.64 12.13 13.63
N GLU A 18 5.74 11.62 14.15
CA GLU A 18 6.48 10.54 13.53
C GLU A 18 5.57 9.32 13.43
N THR A 19 5.37 8.87 12.22
CA THR A 19 4.61 7.66 11.92
C THR A 19 5.37 6.48 12.49
N THR A 20 4.93 6.04 13.50
CA THR A 20 5.24 5.16 14.58
C THR A 20 5.87 3.83 14.19
N LEU A 21 7.07 3.65 14.62
CA LEU A 21 7.72 2.37 14.81
C LEU A 21 7.18 1.75 16.11
N TYR A 22 6.33 0.74 16.02
CA TYR A 22 5.95 -0.05 17.19
C TYR A 22 6.75 -1.34 17.23
N SER A 23 7.64 -1.45 18.18
CA SER A 23 8.16 -2.73 18.63
C SER A 23 7.11 -3.36 19.55
N ILE A 24 6.38 -4.35 19.07
CA ILE A 24 5.51 -5.18 19.90
C ILE A 24 6.10 -6.59 19.92
N SER A 25 7.13 -6.79 20.71
CA SER A 25 7.48 -8.11 21.20
C SER A 25 8.40 -8.00 22.40
N THR A 26 7.88 -8.30 23.56
CA THR A 26 8.64 -8.50 24.79
C THR A 26 9.20 -9.91 24.95
N ASN A 27 8.94 -10.82 24.00
CA ASN A 27 9.51 -12.15 23.98
C ASN A 27 9.92 -12.53 22.56
N PRO A 28 11.24 -12.55 22.23
CA PRO A 28 11.71 -13.14 20.99
C PRO A 28 11.55 -14.68 21.06
N PRO A 29 11.14 -15.33 19.95
CA PRO A 29 11.13 -16.78 19.91
C PRO A 29 12.54 -17.33 20.06
N GLU A 30 12.71 -18.27 20.97
CA GLU A 30 13.96 -19.02 21.15
C GLU A 30 14.24 -19.88 19.92
N ARG A 31 15.06 -19.37 19.00
CA ARG A 31 15.76 -20.17 17.98
C ARG A 31 17.22 -19.75 17.92
N PRO A 32 18.15 -20.69 17.70
CA PRO A 32 19.57 -20.40 17.69
C PRO A 32 19.89 -19.33 16.63
N ASP A 33 20.48 -18.25 17.11
CA ASP A 33 20.84 -17.09 16.32
C ASP A 33 21.97 -17.43 15.32
N ARG A 34 21.62 -17.64 14.06
CA ARG A 34 22.57 -17.72 12.93
C ARG A 34 22.61 -16.40 12.16
N ARG A 35 22.30 -15.30 12.81
CA ARG A 35 22.17 -13.99 12.18
C ARG A 35 23.42 -13.16 12.43
N SER A 36 24.38 -13.26 11.53
CA SER A 36 25.42 -12.24 11.38
C SER A 36 24.83 -11.10 10.55
N GLY A 37 24.31 -10.06 11.19
CA GLY A 37 23.85 -8.90 10.42
C GLY A 37 22.74 -8.11 11.08
N ASP A 38 23.03 -6.86 11.28
CA ASP A 38 22.39 -5.84 12.06
C ASP A 38 20.94 -5.49 11.71
N ARG A 39 20.18 -5.26 12.77
CA ARG A 39 19.01 -4.40 12.92
C ARG A 39 17.81 -4.65 12.02
N TYR A 40 16.87 -5.42 12.56
CA TYR A 40 15.49 -5.44 12.06
C TYR A 40 14.80 -4.13 12.40
N VAL A 41 14.29 -3.46 11.39
CA VAL A 41 13.33 -2.36 11.56
C VAL A 41 11.94 -2.97 11.50
N SER A 42 11.18 -2.89 12.60
CA SER A 42 9.76 -3.25 12.60
C SER A 42 9.01 -2.22 11.76
N LEU A 43 8.39 -2.69 10.69
CA LEU A 43 7.71 -1.84 9.72
C LEU A 43 6.31 -2.40 9.50
N LEU A 44 5.29 -1.57 9.66
CA LEU A 44 3.91 -1.93 9.28
C LEU A 44 3.54 -1.12 8.06
N ARG A 45 3.87 -1.64 6.87
CA ARG A 45 3.69 -0.92 5.62
C ARG A 45 3.08 -1.82 4.55
N VAL A 46 2.20 -1.25 3.76
CA VAL A 46 1.67 -1.92 2.58
C VAL A 46 2.69 -1.79 1.44
N GLY A 47 3.05 -2.92 0.84
CA GLY A 47 3.86 -3.03 -0.36
C GLY A 47 3.08 -3.69 -1.49
N ALA A 48 3.58 -3.59 -2.73
CA ALA A 48 3.12 -4.44 -3.82
C ALA A 48 4.10 -5.58 -4.02
N LEU A 49 3.57 -6.79 -4.06
CA LEU A 49 4.31 -8.04 -4.21
C LEU A 49 4.11 -8.57 -5.62
N GLN A 50 5.20 -8.81 -6.33
CA GLN A 50 5.22 -9.41 -7.66
C GLN A 50 5.68 -10.86 -7.56
N ILE A 51 4.92 -11.78 -8.17
CA ILE A 51 5.20 -13.20 -8.24
C ILE A 51 4.97 -13.65 -9.69
N GLY A 52 6.04 -13.77 -10.50
CA GLY A 52 5.89 -13.92 -11.94
C GLY A 52 5.07 -12.75 -12.51
N ASP A 53 4.02 -13.06 -13.26
CA ASP A 53 3.13 -12.03 -13.85
C ASP A 53 2.05 -11.51 -12.88
N ARG A 54 1.95 -12.11 -11.69
CA ARG A 54 0.93 -11.73 -10.71
C ARG A 54 1.44 -10.66 -9.79
N ARG A 55 0.66 -9.59 -9.64
CA ARG A 55 0.91 -8.50 -8.69
C ARG A 55 -0.21 -8.45 -7.65
N GLU A 56 0.16 -8.42 -6.37
CA GLU A 56 -0.79 -8.33 -5.26
C GLU A 56 -0.27 -7.37 -4.17
N LEU A 57 -1.13 -6.96 -3.25
CA LEU A 57 -0.69 -6.21 -2.07
C LEU A 57 -0.14 -7.16 -1.02
N CYS A 58 0.80 -6.69 -0.22
CA CYS A 58 1.29 -7.41 0.96
C CYS A 58 1.50 -6.43 2.13
N LEU A 59 1.53 -6.97 3.34
CA LEU A 59 1.90 -6.21 4.53
C LEU A 59 3.33 -6.54 4.92
N ILE A 60 4.22 -5.56 4.84
CA ILE A 60 5.60 -5.67 5.28
C ILE A 60 5.62 -5.53 6.81
N ARG A 61 6.17 -6.51 7.51
CA ARG A 61 6.23 -6.60 8.98
C ARG A 61 7.56 -6.15 9.54
N ASN A 62 8.63 -6.56 8.90
CA ASN A 62 9.98 -6.11 9.21
C ASN A 62 10.88 -6.21 7.99
N ILE A 63 12.00 -5.50 8.03
CA ILE A 63 13.02 -5.47 7.01
C ILE A 63 14.40 -5.33 7.64
N SER A 64 15.39 -5.96 7.03
CA SER A 64 16.81 -5.87 7.37
C SER A 64 17.63 -5.77 6.09
N ALA A 65 18.93 -5.59 6.19
CA ALA A 65 19.79 -5.52 5.01
C ALA A 65 19.74 -6.78 4.13
N GLY A 66 19.53 -7.96 4.71
CA GLY A 66 19.52 -9.23 3.96
C GLY A 66 18.15 -9.84 3.71
N GLY A 67 17.06 -9.24 4.16
CA GLY A 67 15.74 -9.84 3.98
C GLY A 67 14.60 -9.10 4.66
N MET A 68 13.38 -9.60 4.41
CA MET A 68 12.16 -9.06 5.00
C MET A 68 11.20 -10.17 5.42
N MET A 69 10.30 -9.82 6.32
CA MET A 69 9.13 -10.63 6.64
C MET A 69 7.88 -9.90 6.17
N ILE A 70 7.10 -10.57 5.36
CA ILE A 70 5.86 -10.03 4.81
C ILE A 70 4.68 -10.95 5.09
N ARG A 71 3.48 -10.39 5.09
CA ARG A 71 2.22 -11.12 5.03
C ARG A 71 1.65 -10.96 3.62
N PRO A 72 1.83 -11.94 2.73
CA PRO A 72 1.12 -12.00 1.46
C PRO A 72 -0.32 -12.39 1.70
N TYR A 73 -1.17 -12.23 0.70
CA TYR A 73 -2.57 -12.65 0.76
C TYR A 73 -2.84 -13.94 -0.01
N SER A 74 -1.90 -14.35 -0.84
CA SER A 74 -1.90 -15.66 -1.47
C SER A 74 -0.88 -16.58 -0.81
N ALA A 75 -1.09 -17.89 -0.92
CA ALA A 75 -0.10 -18.86 -0.48
C ALA A 75 1.14 -18.80 -1.39
N ILE A 76 2.32 -18.66 -0.78
CA ILE A 76 3.60 -18.64 -1.46
C ILE A 76 4.44 -19.79 -0.90
N GLN A 77 4.96 -20.63 -1.77
CA GLN A 77 5.80 -21.73 -1.37
C GLN A 77 7.25 -21.27 -1.14
N PRO A 78 7.98 -21.86 -0.19
CA PRO A 78 9.42 -21.68 -0.10
C PRO A 78 10.10 -22.03 -1.45
N GLY A 79 11.15 -21.27 -1.80
CA GLY A 79 11.83 -21.34 -3.10
C GLY A 79 11.23 -20.43 -4.17
N THR A 80 10.06 -19.82 -3.94
CA THR A 80 9.46 -18.89 -4.90
C THR A 80 10.26 -17.59 -4.94
N HIS A 81 10.66 -17.15 -6.13
CA HIS A 81 11.25 -15.84 -6.35
C HIS A 81 10.15 -14.76 -6.35
N VAL A 82 10.36 -13.71 -5.60
CA VAL A 82 9.41 -12.61 -5.41
C VAL A 82 10.12 -11.27 -5.48
N SER A 83 9.40 -10.23 -5.89
CA SER A 83 9.87 -8.85 -5.82
C SER A 83 8.85 -8.01 -5.07
N VAL A 84 9.31 -7.14 -4.18
CA VAL A 84 8.44 -6.27 -3.37
C VAL A 84 8.75 -4.82 -3.68
N GLU A 85 7.74 -4.08 -4.11
CA GLU A 85 7.81 -2.64 -4.24
C GLU A 85 7.55 -2.01 -2.88
N LEU A 86 8.55 -1.31 -2.36
CA LEU A 86 8.54 -0.68 -1.05
C LEU A 86 8.10 0.78 -1.13
N LYS A 87 8.54 1.49 -2.15
CA LYS A 87 8.30 2.91 -2.42
C LYS A 87 8.49 3.16 -3.91
N HIS A 88 7.63 3.94 -4.55
CA HIS A 88 7.87 4.60 -5.84
C HIS A 88 8.82 3.92 -6.82
N GLY A 89 8.60 2.64 -7.12
CA GLY A 89 9.43 1.93 -8.07
C GLY A 89 10.69 1.27 -7.47
N ASP A 90 11.00 1.49 -6.21
CA ASP A 90 12.06 0.74 -5.52
C ASP A 90 11.61 -0.69 -5.30
N MET A 91 12.05 -1.56 -6.19
CA MET A 91 11.79 -3.01 -6.13
C MET A 91 12.94 -3.69 -5.42
N VAL A 92 12.61 -4.55 -4.46
CA VAL A 92 13.56 -5.44 -3.80
C VAL A 92 13.18 -6.87 -4.11
N SER A 93 14.10 -7.60 -4.72
CA SER A 93 13.90 -8.99 -5.16
C SER A 93 14.58 -9.97 -4.21
N GLY A 94 14.05 -11.19 -4.16
CA GLY A 94 14.60 -12.24 -3.32
C GLY A 94 13.77 -13.52 -3.38
N VAL A 95 14.16 -14.50 -2.58
CA VAL A 95 13.54 -15.81 -2.54
C VAL A 95 12.83 -16.03 -1.21
N ALA A 96 11.59 -16.50 -1.26
CA ALA A 96 10.86 -16.95 -0.08
C ALA A 96 11.58 -18.15 0.56
N GLN A 97 12.12 -17.99 1.75
CA GLN A 97 12.87 -19.03 2.45
C GLN A 97 11.98 -19.93 3.28
N TRP A 98 10.91 -19.36 3.84
CA TRP A 98 9.94 -20.07 4.66
C TRP A 98 8.56 -19.43 4.52
N SER A 99 7.53 -20.25 4.80
CA SER A 99 6.12 -19.82 4.82
C SER A 99 5.45 -20.46 6.03
N GLU A 100 4.95 -19.64 6.97
CA GLU A 100 4.35 -20.12 8.22
C GLU A 100 3.34 -19.10 8.74
N ASN A 101 2.17 -19.57 9.18
CA ASN A 101 1.10 -18.75 9.78
C ASN A 101 0.68 -17.54 8.92
N GLY A 102 0.70 -17.69 7.60
CA GLY A 102 0.37 -16.61 6.66
C GLY A 102 1.44 -15.52 6.56
N LEU A 103 2.63 -15.79 7.05
CA LEU A 103 3.82 -14.97 6.90
C LEU A 103 4.83 -15.71 6.02
N ILE A 104 5.63 -14.96 5.30
CA ILE A 104 6.81 -15.49 4.60
C ILE A 104 8.05 -14.67 4.98
N GLY A 105 9.18 -15.35 5.06
CA GLY A 105 10.49 -14.71 5.14
C GLY A 105 11.13 -14.73 3.77
N VAL A 106 11.50 -13.56 3.27
CA VAL A 106 12.19 -13.38 1.98
C VAL A 106 13.65 -13.04 2.27
N ALA A 107 14.56 -13.82 1.73
CA ALA A 107 15.97 -13.45 1.66
C ALA A 107 16.22 -12.68 0.37
N PHE A 108 16.85 -11.53 0.47
CA PHE A 108 17.14 -10.69 -0.70
C PHE A 108 18.25 -11.31 -1.55
N ASP A 109 18.17 -11.06 -2.86
CA ASP A 109 19.21 -11.45 -3.80
C ASP A 109 20.50 -10.67 -3.56
N GLU A 110 20.35 -9.39 -3.16
CA GLU A 110 21.45 -8.49 -2.81
C GLU A 110 21.12 -7.75 -1.50
N ALA A 111 22.16 -7.46 -0.70
CA ALA A 111 21.97 -6.68 0.51
C ALA A 111 21.56 -5.24 0.18
N ILE A 112 20.62 -4.69 0.94
CA ILE A 112 20.10 -3.34 0.75
C ILE A 112 20.49 -2.40 1.89
N ASP A 113 20.60 -1.12 1.59
CA ASP A 113 20.67 -0.07 2.61
C ASP A 113 19.24 0.29 3.08
N VAL A 114 18.84 -0.30 4.21
CA VAL A 114 17.50 -0.09 4.79
C VAL A 114 17.29 1.36 5.20
N VAL A 115 18.33 2.05 5.67
CA VAL A 115 18.20 3.46 6.10
C VAL A 115 17.97 4.36 4.90
N ALA A 116 18.74 4.22 3.84
CA ALA A 116 18.56 4.96 2.60
C ALA A 116 17.16 4.69 1.99
N LEU A 117 16.74 3.42 1.99
CA LEU A 117 15.45 3.02 1.47
C LEU A 117 14.26 3.61 2.27
N LEU A 118 14.35 3.67 3.60
CA LEU A 118 13.27 4.15 4.46
C LEU A 118 13.27 5.66 4.63
N SER A 119 14.43 6.32 4.68
CA SER A 119 14.55 7.76 4.91
C SER A 119 14.06 8.60 3.73
N GLY A 120 14.07 8.05 2.53
CA GLY A 120 13.41 8.63 1.35
C GLY A 120 13.72 10.10 1.14
N THR A 121 14.99 10.45 1.01
CA THR A 121 15.46 11.80 0.66
C THR A 121 15.23 12.15 -0.83
N GLY A 122 14.36 11.43 -1.52
CA GLY A 122 13.99 11.75 -2.90
C GLY A 122 13.12 13.01 -2.95
N GLU A 123 13.55 13.98 -3.69
CA GLU A 123 12.75 15.12 -4.18
C GLU A 123 11.64 14.58 -5.11
N GLY A 124 10.58 14.03 -4.53
CA GLY A 124 9.45 13.48 -5.28
C GLY A 124 8.15 13.64 -4.50
N PRO A 125 6.99 13.52 -5.18
CA PRO A 125 5.70 13.55 -4.51
C PRO A 125 5.67 12.46 -3.43
N GLY A 126 5.14 12.79 -2.25
CA GLY A 126 5.14 11.93 -1.06
C GLY A 126 4.77 10.46 -1.30
N PRO A 127 5.03 9.56 -0.36
CA PRO A 127 4.88 8.12 -0.55
C PRO A 127 3.46 7.78 -1.02
N ARG A 128 3.33 7.31 -2.25
CA ARG A 128 2.04 6.87 -2.80
C ARG A 128 1.76 5.45 -2.35
N MET A 129 0.50 5.17 -2.06
CA MET A 129 0.05 3.80 -1.77
C MET A 129 0.23 2.93 -3.01
N PRO A 130 0.69 1.67 -2.86
CA PRO A 130 0.81 0.73 -3.96
C PRO A 130 -0.49 0.59 -4.72
N ARG A 131 -0.42 0.48 -6.04
CA ARG A 131 -1.56 0.34 -6.94
C ARG A 131 -1.54 -1.02 -7.61
N ILE A 132 -2.72 -1.60 -7.73
CA ILE A 132 -2.93 -2.86 -8.45
C ILE A 132 -3.74 -2.56 -9.71
N GLU A 133 -3.26 -3.01 -10.84
CA GLU A 133 -3.96 -2.94 -12.11
C GLU A 133 -5.17 -3.88 -12.10
N LEU A 134 -6.27 -3.42 -12.66
CA LEU A 134 -7.54 -4.13 -12.73
C LEU A 134 -8.21 -3.87 -14.07
N ASP A 135 -8.84 -4.89 -14.61
CA ASP A 135 -9.72 -4.76 -15.74
C ASP A 135 -11.16 -5.13 -15.35
N CYS A 136 -11.81 -4.23 -14.63
CA CYS A 136 -13.20 -4.40 -14.23
C CYS A 136 -13.99 -3.11 -14.47
N THR A 137 -15.32 -3.17 -14.28
CA THR A 137 -16.20 -2.01 -14.39
C THR A 137 -16.57 -1.49 -13.01
N ALA A 138 -16.77 -0.17 -12.93
CA ALA A 138 -17.33 0.51 -11.78
C ALA A 138 -18.52 1.39 -12.20
N LEU A 139 -19.33 1.78 -11.23
CA LEU A 139 -20.31 2.85 -11.38
C LEU A 139 -19.74 4.11 -10.76
N LEU A 140 -19.70 5.17 -11.53
CA LEU A 140 -19.28 6.50 -11.11
C LEU A 140 -20.52 7.38 -11.04
N ARG A 141 -20.83 7.91 -9.85
CA ARG A 141 -21.90 8.89 -9.66
C ARG A 141 -21.30 10.27 -9.51
N HIS A 142 -21.79 11.20 -10.33
CA HIS A 142 -21.41 12.61 -10.34
C HIS A 142 -22.62 13.45 -10.70
N ASP A 143 -22.94 14.52 -9.96
CA ASP A 143 -24.02 15.47 -10.19
C ASP A 143 -25.41 14.85 -10.48
N GLY A 144 -25.70 13.73 -9.84
CA GLY A 144 -26.97 12.99 -10.02
C GLY A 144 -26.94 11.95 -11.14
N ASP A 145 -25.98 12.01 -12.04
CA ASP A 145 -25.78 11.03 -13.09
C ASP A 145 -24.98 9.82 -12.64
N VAL A 146 -25.21 8.67 -13.28
CA VAL A 146 -24.47 7.43 -13.03
C VAL A 146 -23.88 6.92 -14.34
N HIS A 147 -22.55 6.85 -14.38
CA HIS A 147 -21.81 6.38 -15.54
C HIS A 147 -21.16 5.03 -15.25
N ARG A 148 -21.25 4.10 -16.21
CA ARG A 148 -20.44 2.89 -16.18
C ARG A 148 -19.06 3.21 -16.74
N VAL A 149 -18.02 2.97 -15.94
CA VAL A 149 -16.63 3.32 -16.25
C VAL A 149 -15.71 2.10 -16.12
N ARG A 150 -14.56 2.13 -16.79
CA ARG A 150 -13.55 1.08 -16.63
C ARG A 150 -12.52 1.47 -15.58
N VAL A 151 -12.19 0.51 -14.72
CA VAL A 151 -11.11 0.65 -13.75
C VAL A 151 -9.80 0.33 -14.45
N VAL A 152 -8.78 1.15 -14.20
CA VAL A 152 -7.41 0.93 -14.69
C VAL A 152 -6.51 0.42 -13.56
N ASN A 153 -6.59 1.06 -12.40
CA ASN A 153 -5.90 0.59 -11.20
C ASN A 153 -6.57 1.13 -9.94
N ILE A 154 -6.32 0.47 -8.83
CA ILE A 154 -6.82 0.86 -7.51
C ILE A 154 -5.72 0.75 -6.45
N SER A 155 -5.80 1.61 -5.44
CA SER A 155 -5.05 1.54 -4.19
C SER A 155 -6.00 1.74 -3.01
N GLN A 156 -5.51 1.64 -1.78
CA GLN A 156 -6.35 1.95 -0.62
C GLN A 156 -6.91 3.38 -0.64
N GLY A 157 -6.16 4.35 -1.16
CA GLY A 157 -6.52 5.77 -1.12
C GLY A 157 -7.05 6.36 -2.42
N GLY A 158 -7.21 5.58 -3.49
CA GLY A 158 -7.69 6.14 -4.75
C GLY A 158 -7.75 5.14 -5.89
N ILE A 159 -8.33 5.59 -6.99
CA ILE A 159 -8.60 4.79 -8.18
C ILE A 159 -8.30 5.60 -9.43
N ARG A 160 -7.80 4.94 -10.47
CA ARG A 160 -7.73 5.47 -11.83
C ARG A 160 -8.81 4.82 -12.68
N LEU A 161 -9.58 5.66 -13.36
CA LEU A 161 -10.69 5.25 -14.22
C LEU A 161 -10.46 5.72 -15.66
N ARG A 162 -11.02 4.97 -16.60
CA ARG A 162 -11.30 5.44 -17.93
C ARG A 162 -12.76 5.84 -17.99
N ILE A 163 -13.04 7.09 -18.35
CA ILE A 163 -14.35 7.73 -18.28
C ILE A 163 -14.88 8.08 -19.67
N PRO A 164 -16.18 7.89 -19.94
CA PRO A 164 -16.81 8.30 -21.18
C PRO A 164 -17.41 9.71 -21.10
N CYS A 165 -17.28 10.42 -19.99
CA CYS A 165 -17.93 11.69 -19.69
C CYS A 165 -16.91 12.73 -19.24
N TYR A 166 -17.31 13.99 -19.32
CA TYR A 166 -16.52 15.09 -18.79
C TYR A 166 -16.65 15.13 -17.26
N LEU A 167 -15.52 15.29 -16.59
CA LEU A 167 -15.42 15.54 -15.15
C LEU A 167 -14.53 16.74 -14.91
N GLU A 168 -14.86 17.53 -13.92
CA GLU A 168 -14.01 18.62 -13.47
C GLU A 168 -13.12 18.19 -12.31
N GLU A 169 -11.90 18.70 -12.27
CA GLU A 169 -11.03 18.51 -11.10
C GLU A 169 -11.68 19.13 -9.87
N ASN A 170 -11.47 18.49 -8.73
CA ASN A 170 -12.05 18.81 -7.42
C ASN A 170 -13.56 18.56 -7.29
N SER A 171 -14.22 17.96 -8.29
CA SER A 171 -15.61 17.51 -8.16
C SER A 171 -15.73 16.35 -7.18
N ASP A 172 -16.82 16.35 -6.41
CA ASP A 172 -17.21 15.24 -5.55
C ASP A 172 -17.84 14.11 -6.37
N VAL A 173 -17.42 12.90 -6.11
CA VAL A 173 -17.90 11.70 -6.80
C VAL A 173 -18.10 10.54 -5.83
N VAL A 174 -18.91 9.56 -6.25
CA VAL A 174 -19.02 8.27 -5.55
C VAL A 174 -18.71 7.16 -6.54
N VAL A 175 -17.74 6.31 -6.18
CA VAL A 175 -17.37 5.13 -6.96
C VAL A 175 -17.93 3.89 -6.29
N SER A 176 -18.60 3.04 -7.06
CA SER A 176 -19.12 1.75 -6.59
C SER A 176 -18.52 0.63 -7.42
N LEU A 177 -17.91 -0.33 -6.77
CA LEU A 177 -17.34 -1.55 -7.33
C LEU A 177 -18.11 -2.75 -6.76
N ASP A 178 -18.42 -3.72 -7.61
CA ASP A 178 -19.06 -4.94 -7.14
C ASP A 178 -18.10 -5.72 -6.21
N GLY A 179 -18.58 -6.05 -5.01
CA GLY A 179 -17.78 -6.69 -3.97
C GLY A 179 -16.96 -5.74 -3.08
N LEU A 180 -17.10 -4.42 -3.26
CA LEU A 180 -16.50 -3.40 -2.40
C LEU A 180 -17.53 -2.35 -2.03
N HIS A 181 -17.49 -1.80 -0.81
CA HIS A 181 -18.42 -0.74 -0.43
C HIS A 181 -18.20 0.52 -1.28
N ALA A 182 -19.28 1.28 -1.53
CA ALA A 182 -19.22 2.52 -2.28
C ALA A 182 -18.31 3.54 -1.59
N ALA A 183 -17.42 4.17 -2.34
CA ALA A 183 -16.45 5.13 -1.84
C ALA A 183 -16.71 6.52 -2.38
N ALA A 184 -16.96 7.48 -1.49
CA ALA A 184 -16.93 8.89 -1.82
C ALA A 184 -15.48 9.35 -2.02
N GLY A 185 -15.28 10.25 -2.96
CA GLY A 185 -13.96 10.77 -3.29
C GLY A 185 -14.05 12.06 -4.10
N VAL A 186 -12.88 12.59 -4.42
CA VAL A 186 -12.69 13.83 -5.18
C VAL A 186 -11.84 13.55 -6.41
N VAL A 187 -12.25 14.08 -7.55
CA VAL A 187 -11.46 14.06 -8.79
C VAL A 187 -10.19 14.87 -8.57
N LYS A 188 -9.01 14.23 -8.66
CA LYS A 188 -7.71 14.86 -8.42
C LYS A 188 -7.05 15.37 -9.69
N TRP A 189 -7.35 14.74 -10.81
CA TRP A 189 -6.84 15.11 -12.13
C TRP A 189 -7.71 14.45 -13.20
N VAL A 190 -7.76 15.07 -14.37
CA VAL A 190 -8.38 14.55 -15.59
C VAL A 190 -7.36 14.71 -16.72
N ASP A 191 -7.17 13.66 -17.52
CA ASP A 191 -6.28 13.63 -18.67
C ASP A 191 -6.89 12.79 -19.78
N GLY A 192 -7.44 13.46 -20.80
CA GLY A 192 -8.20 12.84 -21.87
C GLY A 192 -9.36 12.00 -21.33
N ASP A 193 -9.38 10.71 -21.70
CA ASP A 193 -10.40 9.75 -21.26
C ASP A 193 -10.13 9.20 -19.84
N TYR A 194 -9.12 9.68 -19.14
CA TYR A 194 -8.73 9.14 -17.85
C TYR A 194 -8.91 10.17 -16.74
N CYS A 195 -9.26 9.67 -15.56
CA CYS A 195 -9.26 10.47 -14.35
C CYS A 195 -8.66 9.70 -13.16
N GLY A 196 -8.13 10.46 -12.21
CA GLY A 196 -7.70 9.96 -10.92
C GLY A 196 -8.60 10.48 -9.81
N ILE A 197 -9.17 9.58 -9.02
CA ILE A 197 -10.03 9.89 -7.90
C ILE A 197 -9.28 9.55 -6.60
N GLY A 198 -9.20 10.51 -5.68
CA GLY A 198 -8.77 10.28 -4.31
C GLY A 198 -9.96 10.00 -3.42
N PHE A 199 -9.96 8.88 -2.73
CA PHE A 199 -11.03 8.54 -1.79
C PHE A 199 -10.95 9.40 -0.53
N ASN A 200 -12.10 9.82 0.01
CA ASN A 200 -12.19 10.58 1.25
C ASN A 200 -11.80 9.73 2.47
N ARG A 201 -11.93 8.41 2.35
CA ARG A 201 -11.49 7.44 3.34
C ARG A 201 -10.72 6.32 2.66
N VAL A 202 -9.59 5.94 3.22
CA VAL A 202 -8.81 4.80 2.71
C VAL A 202 -9.55 3.50 2.97
N PHE A 203 -9.55 2.60 2.01
CA PHE A 203 -10.07 1.26 2.20
C PHE A 203 -9.24 0.50 3.25
N PRO A 204 -9.88 -0.20 4.20
CA PRO A 204 -9.19 -1.16 5.02
C PRO A 204 -8.47 -2.19 4.14
N LEU A 205 -7.19 -2.46 4.46
CA LEU A 205 -6.36 -3.33 3.61
C LEU A 205 -7.02 -4.70 3.36
N HIS A 206 -7.62 -5.30 4.40
CA HIS A 206 -8.25 -6.62 4.30
C HIS A 206 -9.47 -6.64 3.36
N GLU A 207 -10.24 -5.55 3.28
CA GLU A 207 -11.39 -5.43 2.36
C GLU A 207 -10.91 -5.32 0.92
N LEU A 208 -9.96 -4.41 0.67
CA LEU A 208 -9.39 -4.25 -0.66
C LEU A 208 -8.74 -5.55 -1.14
N MET A 209 -8.04 -6.26 -0.26
CA MET A 209 -7.42 -7.54 -0.61
C MET A 209 -8.42 -8.62 -0.96
N ARG A 210 -9.51 -8.74 -0.19
CA ARG A 210 -10.58 -9.69 -0.49
C ARG A 210 -11.21 -9.42 -1.86
N PHE A 211 -11.45 -8.14 -2.15
CA PHE A 211 -11.95 -7.70 -3.46
C PHE A 211 -10.98 -8.09 -4.58
N LEU A 212 -9.70 -7.75 -4.45
CA LEU A 212 -8.67 -8.06 -5.46
C LEU A 212 -8.52 -9.56 -5.71
N GLN A 213 -8.61 -10.39 -4.67
CA GLN A 213 -8.59 -11.84 -4.79
C GLN A 213 -9.80 -12.37 -5.58
N GLY A 214 -10.99 -11.81 -5.34
CA GLY A 214 -12.20 -12.12 -6.10
C GLY A 214 -12.03 -11.81 -7.59
N GLN A 215 -11.52 -10.63 -7.92
CA GLN A 215 -11.28 -10.22 -9.31
C GLN A 215 -10.31 -11.17 -10.03
N GLN A 216 -9.19 -11.53 -9.40
CA GLN A 216 -8.22 -12.47 -9.97
C GLN A 216 -8.81 -13.86 -10.20
N GLN A 217 -9.71 -14.33 -9.34
CA GLN A 217 -10.38 -15.63 -9.55
C GLN A 217 -11.34 -15.59 -10.74
N ASP A 218 -12.07 -14.47 -10.90
CA ASP A 218 -13.00 -14.29 -12.01
C ASP A 218 -12.28 -14.15 -13.34
N GLU A 219 -11.15 -13.45 -13.39
CA GLU A 219 -10.28 -13.37 -14.57
C GLU A 219 -9.78 -14.76 -15.00
N ARG A 220 -9.31 -15.56 -14.05
CA ARG A 220 -8.86 -16.95 -14.33
C ARG A 220 -9.98 -17.83 -14.87
N ARG A 221 -11.19 -17.69 -14.33
CA ARG A 221 -12.36 -18.45 -14.81
C ARG A 221 -12.71 -18.06 -16.25
N ARG A 222 -12.63 -16.77 -16.59
CA ARG A 222 -12.88 -16.27 -17.96
C ARG A 222 -11.81 -16.69 -18.96
N ALA A 223 -10.56 -16.86 -18.53
CA ALA A 223 -9.45 -17.27 -19.39
C ALA A 223 -9.44 -18.78 -19.70
N VAL A 224 -10.18 -19.61 -18.96
CA VAL A 224 -10.24 -21.08 -19.10
C VAL A 224 -11.54 -21.57 -19.76
N GLY A 225 -12.54 -20.70 -19.92
CA GLY A 225 -13.82 -21.01 -20.57
C GLY A 225 -13.90 -20.44 -21.97
#